data_2b0fa3788fd0524f03281ab93bde70df
#
_entry.id   2b0fa3788fd0524f03281ab93bde70df
#
_cell.length_a   1.000
_cell.length_b   1.000
_cell.length_c   1.000
_cell.angle_alpha   90.00
_cell.angle_beta   90.00
_cell.angle_gamma   90.00
#
_symmetry.space_group_name_H-M   'P 1'
#
loop_
_entity.id
_entity.type
_entity.pdbx_description
1 polymer ?
#
loop_
_entity_poly.entity_id
_entity_poly.type
_entity_poly.pdbx_seq_one_letter_code
_entity_poly.pdbx_strand_id
1 'polypeptide(L)'
;MEIEPVAFFRSPFATKFGIPKQSGLADTLRGTIEFVPKYRNADALRGMEDFDYLWLVWEFSANRHEATSPVVRPPRLGGNTKIGVFATRSPFRPNRLGLSSVRIDRIDYDAANGPLIHVLGADLMNGTPIYDLSLIHISEP
;
A
#
# COMPACT_ATOMS: atom_id res chain seq x y z
N MET A 1 18.87 10.01 -2.09
CA MET A 1 17.82 10.42 -1.15
C MET A 1 17.52 9.27 -0.21
N GLU A 2 17.53 9.56 1.07
CA GLU A 2 17.15 8.57 2.07
C GLU A 2 15.70 8.81 2.48
N ILE A 3 14.95 7.73 2.62
CA ILE A 3 13.56 7.81 3.08
C ILE A 3 13.36 6.84 4.23
N GLU A 4 12.48 7.20 5.14
CA GLU A 4 12.11 6.39 6.30
C GLU A 4 10.61 6.10 6.26
N PRO A 5 10.18 4.94 6.73
CA PRO A 5 8.74 4.69 6.82
C PRO A 5 8.07 5.69 7.75
N VAL A 6 6.91 6.19 7.33
CA VAL A 6 6.07 7.01 8.20
C VAL A 6 5.01 6.17 8.90
N ALA A 7 4.73 4.99 8.36
CA ALA A 7 3.70 4.11 8.89
C ALA A 7 3.98 2.66 8.48
N PHE A 8 3.25 1.74 9.10
CA PHE A 8 3.26 0.33 8.73
C PHE A 8 1.83 -0.13 8.48
N PHE A 9 1.67 -0.99 7.50
CA PHE A 9 0.39 -1.60 7.22
C PHE A 9 0.17 -2.78 8.16
N ARG A 10 -1.01 -2.84 8.79
CA ARG A 10 -1.42 -3.96 9.64
C ARG A 10 -2.57 -4.69 8.99
N SER A 11 -2.40 -5.98 8.81
CA SER A 11 -3.35 -6.82 8.11
C SER A 11 -3.39 -8.20 8.77
N PRO A 12 -4.53 -8.91 8.69
CA PRO A 12 -4.57 -10.31 9.11
C PRO A 12 -3.74 -11.23 8.21
N PHE A 13 -3.34 -10.77 7.01
CA PHE A 13 -2.57 -11.58 6.07
C PHE A 13 -1.08 -11.45 6.34
N ALA A 14 -0.47 -12.48 6.92
CA ALA A 14 0.96 -12.49 7.25
C ALA A 14 1.84 -12.74 6.03
N THR A 15 1.31 -13.39 4.99
CA THR A 15 2.05 -13.71 3.76
C THR A 15 1.22 -13.39 2.53
N LYS A 16 1.90 -13.25 1.39
CA LYS A 16 1.21 -13.02 0.11
C LYS A 16 0.26 -14.14 -0.30
N PHE A 17 0.47 -15.33 0.22
CA PHE A 17 -0.38 -16.48 -0.11
C PHE A 17 -1.74 -16.44 0.59
N GLY A 18 -1.85 -15.69 1.67
CA GLY A 18 -3.13 -15.51 2.36
C GLY A 18 -3.99 -14.40 1.75
N ILE A 19 -3.46 -13.64 0.80
CA ILE A 19 -4.17 -12.50 0.22
C ILE A 19 -5.01 -12.98 -0.96
N PRO A 20 -6.35 -12.74 -0.95
CA PRO A 20 -7.19 -13.08 -2.09
C PRO A 20 -6.74 -12.38 -3.36
N LYS A 21 -6.73 -13.11 -4.47
CA LYS A 21 -6.28 -12.59 -5.77
C LYS A 21 -7.42 -12.12 -6.65
N GLN A 22 -8.66 -12.46 -6.29
CA GLN A 22 -9.82 -12.10 -7.09
C GLN A 22 -10.24 -10.67 -6.81
N SER A 23 -10.43 -9.89 -7.85
CA SER A 23 -10.81 -8.48 -7.71
C SER A 23 -12.14 -8.27 -6.99
N GLY A 24 -13.06 -9.21 -7.09
CA GLY A 24 -14.34 -9.12 -6.39
C GLY A 24 -14.23 -9.22 -4.89
N LEU A 25 -13.09 -9.67 -4.37
CA LEU A 25 -12.83 -9.75 -2.92
C LEU A 25 -12.02 -8.55 -2.41
N ALA A 26 -11.49 -7.73 -3.30
CA ALA A 26 -10.62 -6.63 -2.92
C ALA A 26 -11.31 -5.63 -1.98
N ASP A 27 -12.60 -5.35 -2.21
CA ASP A 27 -13.34 -4.41 -1.38
C ASP A 27 -13.59 -4.91 0.03
N THR A 28 -13.42 -6.22 0.28
CA THR A 28 -13.57 -6.79 1.60
C THR A 28 -12.24 -6.92 2.34
N LEU A 29 -11.12 -6.67 1.66
CA LEU A 29 -9.81 -6.69 2.29
C LEU A 29 -9.67 -5.51 3.24
N ARG A 30 -9.52 -5.81 4.51
CA ARG A 30 -9.41 -4.79 5.55
C ARG A 30 -7.99 -4.70 6.05
N GLY A 31 -7.57 -3.50 6.37
CA GLY A 31 -6.29 -3.26 6.98
C GLY A 31 -6.27 -1.95 7.73
N THR A 32 -5.17 -1.69 8.38
CA THR A 32 -5.00 -0.49 9.19
C THR A 32 -3.63 0.10 8.91
N ILE A 33 -3.58 1.40 8.74
CA ILE A 33 -2.35 2.16 8.62
C ILE A 33 -2.01 2.69 10.00
N GLU A 34 -0.90 2.22 10.55
CA GLU A 34 -0.43 2.60 11.87
C GLU A 34 0.85 3.42 11.73
N PHE A 35 0.80 4.68 12.13
CA PHE A 35 1.96 5.58 12.04
C PHE A 35 3.03 5.21 13.05
N VAL A 36 4.28 5.46 12.70
CA VAL A 36 5.37 5.39 13.67
C VAL A 36 5.19 6.51 14.69
N PRO A 37 5.70 6.35 15.93
CA PRO A 37 5.45 7.33 17.01
C PRO A 37 5.74 8.78 16.63
N LYS A 38 6.77 9.01 15.83
CA LYS A 38 7.17 10.34 15.38
C LYS A 38 6.06 11.08 14.61
N TYR A 39 5.20 10.32 13.92
CA TYR A 39 4.16 10.89 13.06
C TYR A 39 2.74 10.66 13.59
N ARG A 40 2.60 10.25 14.84
CA ARG A 40 1.29 10.08 15.50
C ARG A 40 0.74 11.42 15.93
N ASN A 41 0.25 12.18 14.96
CA ASN A 41 -0.30 13.51 15.18
C ASN A 41 -1.54 13.69 14.32
N ALA A 42 -2.68 13.91 14.98
CA ALA A 42 -3.95 14.08 14.29
C ALA A 42 -3.95 15.24 13.29
N ASP A 43 -3.12 16.25 13.54
CA ASP A 43 -3.02 17.38 12.62
C ASP A 43 -2.47 16.98 11.24
N ALA A 44 -1.69 15.91 11.19
CA ALA A 44 -1.16 15.41 9.92
C ALA A 44 -2.25 14.81 9.02
N LEU A 45 -3.40 14.47 9.60
CA LEU A 45 -4.54 13.88 8.88
C LEU A 45 -5.69 14.87 8.71
N ARG A 46 -5.51 16.11 9.12
CA ARG A 46 -6.58 17.11 9.04
C ARG A 46 -7.05 17.28 7.60
N GLY A 47 -8.35 17.11 7.38
CA GLY A 47 -8.96 17.20 6.05
C GLY A 47 -9.09 15.87 5.32
N MET A 48 -8.47 14.80 5.85
CA MET A 48 -8.48 13.50 5.18
C MET A 48 -9.87 12.88 5.13
N GLU A 49 -10.71 13.14 6.12
CA GLU A 49 -12.07 12.62 6.17
C GLU A 49 -13.00 13.14 5.06
N ASP A 50 -12.58 14.17 4.33
CA ASP A 50 -13.33 14.68 3.18
C ASP A 50 -13.06 13.88 1.90
N PHE A 51 -12.18 12.88 1.97
CA PHE A 51 -11.79 12.07 0.83
C PHE A 51 -12.11 10.60 1.06
N ASP A 52 -12.33 9.87 -0.03
CA ASP A 52 -12.69 8.45 0.04
C ASP A 52 -11.50 7.53 -0.20
N TYR A 53 -10.44 8.01 -0.87
CA TYR A 53 -9.32 7.16 -1.29
C TYR A 53 -7.99 7.82 -0.99
N LEU A 54 -6.98 6.95 -0.74
CA LEU A 54 -5.60 7.35 -0.53
C LEU A 54 -4.69 6.64 -1.51
N TRP A 55 -3.64 7.35 -1.94
CA TRP A 55 -2.46 6.71 -2.50
C TRP A 55 -1.52 6.33 -1.37
N LEU A 56 -0.97 5.12 -1.45
CA LEU A 56 0.10 4.65 -0.56
C LEU A 56 1.35 4.37 -1.37
N VAL A 57 2.47 4.93 -0.93
CA VAL A 57 3.80 4.57 -1.45
C VAL A 57 4.45 3.67 -0.42
N TRP A 58 4.76 2.44 -0.80
CA TRP A 58 5.20 1.42 0.13
C TRP A 58 6.32 0.59 -0.47
N GLU A 59 6.95 -0.28 0.33
CA GLU A 59 8.06 -1.11 -0.10
C GLU A 59 7.66 -2.57 -0.16
N PHE A 60 8.13 -3.26 -1.20
CA PHE A 60 7.99 -4.72 -1.30
C PHE A 60 9.00 -5.38 -0.34
N SER A 61 8.65 -5.42 0.95
CA SER A 61 9.56 -5.87 1.98
C SER A 61 9.86 -7.37 1.95
N ALA A 62 8.99 -8.16 1.34
CA ALA A 62 9.20 -9.59 1.22
C ALA A 62 10.17 -9.96 0.11
N ASN A 63 10.47 -9.05 -0.80
CA ASN A 63 11.41 -9.27 -1.89
C ASN A 63 12.69 -8.48 -1.61
N ARG A 64 13.75 -9.19 -1.23
CA ARG A 64 15.02 -8.58 -0.84
C ARG A 64 16.04 -8.49 -1.97
N HIS A 65 15.68 -8.93 -3.16
CA HIS A 65 16.60 -8.90 -4.30
C HIS A 65 16.41 -7.63 -5.09
N GLU A 66 17.51 -6.93 -5.33
CA GLU A 66 17.51 -5.81 -6.24
C GLU A 66 17.24 -6.33 -7.65
N ALA A 67 16.27 -5.74 -8.31
CA ALA A 67 15.97 -6.11 -9.67
C ALA A 67 16.85 -5.32 -10.63
N THR A 68 17.62 -6.04 -11.41
CA THR A 68 18.51 -5.44 -12.42
C THR A 68 17.95 -5.56 -13.83
N SER A 69 16.98 -6.44 -14.04
CA SER A 69 16.39 -6.65 -15.36
C SER A 69 15.38 -5.57 -15.70
N PRO A 70 15.44 -4.97 -16.90
CA PRO A 70 14.43 -4.01 -17.34
C PRO A 70 13.12 -4.66 -17.76
N VAL A 71 13.07 -5.99 -17.86
CA VAL A 71 11.87 -6.72 -18.27
C VAL A 71 11.47 -7.75 -17.22
N VAL A 72 10.18 -8.01 -17.14
CA VAL A 72 9.61 -9.04 -16.28
C VAL A 72 8.64 -9.89 -17.10
N ARG A 73 8.28 -11.06 -16.55
CA ARG A 73 7.32 -11.97 -17.17
C ARG A 73 6.11 -12.15 -16.25
N PRO A 74 5.09 -11.27 -16.36
CA PRO A 74 3.95 -11.34 -15.45
C PRO A 74 3.20 -12.67 -15.58
N PRO A 75 2.82 -13.31 -14.45
CA PRO A 75 2.06 -14.56 -14.49
C PRO A 75 0.72 -14.44 -15.22
N ARG A 76 0.07 -13.28 -15.16
CA ARG A 76 -1.18 -13.02 -15.85
C ARG A 76 -1.09 -13.21 -17.37
N LEU A 77 0.11 -13.06 -17.91
CA LEU A 77 0.36 -13.24 -19.35
C LEU A 77 0.96 -14.61 -19.65
N GLY A 78 0.80 -15.57 -18.74
CA GLY A 78 1.27 -16.94 -18.91
C GLY A 78 2.74 -17.14 -18.57
N GLY A 79 3.41 -16.13 -18.04
CA GLY A 79 4.82 -16.21 -17.63
C GLY A 79 5.83 -16.22 -18.78
N ASN A 80 5.36 -16.19 -20.03
CA ASN A 80 6.24 -16.25 -21.21
C ASN A 80 6.38 -14.91 -21.94
N THR A 81 5.47 -13.98 -21.68
CA THR A 81 5.51 -12.66 -22.30
C THR A 81 6.37 -11.71 -21.51
N LYS A 82 7.37 -11.12 -22.17
CA LYS A 82 8.26 -10.15 -21.54
C LYS A 82 7.64 -8.75 -21.64
N ILE A 83 7.53 -8.08 -20.50
CA ILE A 83 6.99 -6.72 -20.39
C ILE A 83 8.04 -5.85 -19.71
N GLY A 84 8.16 -4.60 -20.14
CA GLY A 84 9.03 -3.63 -19.45
C GLY A 84 8.59 -3.45 -18.01
N VAL A 85 9.56 -3.42 -17.07
CA VAL A 85 9.25 -3.36 -15.64
C VAL A 85 8.38 -2.14 -15.28
N PHE A 86 8.61 -1.02 -15.95
CA PHE A 86 7.84 0.20 -15.66
C PHE A 86 6.45 0.21 -16.29
N ALA A 87 6.14 -0.81 -17.11
CA ALA A 87 4.79 -1.04 -17.62
C ALA A 87 4.05 -2.08 -16.79
N THR A 88 4.55 -2.40 -15.61
CA THR A 88 3.98 -3.40 -14.70
C THR A 88 4.00 -2.89 -13.27
N ARG A 89 3.36 -3.65 -12.39
CA ARG A 89 3.42 -3.45 -10.94
C ARG A 89 4.28 -4.51 -10.25
N SER A 90 5.19 -5.13 -10.99
CA SER A 90 6.06 -6.17 -10.48
C SER A 90 6.91 -5.67 -9.31
N PRO A 91 7.13 -6.51 -8.26
CA PRO A 91 8.06 -6.19 -7.18
C PRO A 91 9.53 -6.22 -7.62
N PHE A 92 9.81 -6.86 -8.77
CA PHE A 92 11.16 -6.94 -9.32
C PHE A 92 11.48 -5.66 -10.08
N ARG A 93 11.67 -4.58 -9.32
CA ARG A 93 11.93 -3.25 -9.86
C ARG A 93 13.04 -2.56 -9.07
N PRO A 94 13.70 -1.55 -9.67
CA PRO A 94 14.96 -1.00 -9.11
C PRO A 94 14.87 -0.57 -7.65
N ASN A 95 13.82 0.14 -7.24
CA ASN A 95 13.72 0.65 -5.88
C ASN A 95 12.72 -0.12 -5.01
N ARG A 96 12.10 -1.15 -5.55
CA ARG A 96 11.13 -1.99 -4.86
C ARG A 96 9.98 -1.21 -4.22
N LEU A 97 9.60 -0.10 -4.82
CA LEU A 97 8.47 0.70 -4.35
C LEU A 97 7.19 0.29 -5.04
N GLY A 98 6.13 0.19 -4.26
CA GLY A 98 4.78 -0.05 -4.74
C GLY A 98 3.94 1.20 -4.58
N LEU A 99 2.89 1.28 -5.39
CA LEU A 99 1.90 2.35 -5.35
C LEU A 99 0.53 1.71 -5.37
N SER A 100 -0.27 1.97 -4.35
CA SER A 100 -1.62 1.40 -4.26
C SER A 100 -2.61 2.48 -3.89
N SER A 101 -3.82 2.36 -4.44
CA SER A 101 -4.94 3.15 -3.97
C SER A 101 -5.79 2.30 -3.04
N VAL A 102 -6.18 2.85 -1.92
CA VAL A 102 -7.02 2.15 -0.94
C VAL A 102 -8.18 3.06 -0.55
N ARG A 103 -9.31 2.44 -0.20
CA ARG A 103 -10.46 3.18 0.26
C ARG A 103 -10.34 3.47 1.75
N ILE A 104 -10.64 4.69 2.16
CA ILE A 104 -10.69 5.05 3.57
C ILE A 104 -12.02 4.55 4.12
N ASP A 105 -11.95 3.67 5.13
CA ASP A 105 -13.15 3.21 5.84
C ASP A 105 -13.48 4.20 6.96
N ARG A 106 -12.52 4.44 7.85
CA ARG A 106 -12.65 5.42 8.93
C ARG A 106 -11.30 5.75 9.52
N ILE A 107 -11.23 6.87 10.23
CA ILE A 107 -10.05 7.27 10.98
C ILE A 107 -10.38 7.19 12.46
N ASP A 108 -9.58 6.46 13.21
CA ASP A 108 -9.73 6.32 14.66
C ASP A 108 -8.70 7.21 15.34
N TYR A 109 -9.15 8.36 15.84
CA TYR A 109 -8.30 9.32 16.52
C TYR A 109 -8.02 8.95 17.98
N ASP A 110 -8.83 8.07 18.55
CA ASP A 110 -8.82 7.78 19.99
C ASP A 110 -8.00 6.55 20.36
N ALA A 111 -7.50 5.81 19.37
CA ALA A 111 -6.68 4.64 19.65
C ALA A 111 -5.40 5.02 20.40
N ALA A 112 -4.95 4.16 21.32
CA ALA A 112 -3.75 4.42 22.12
C ALA A 112 -2.50 4.61 21.25
N ASN A 113 -2.44 3.91 20.12
CA ASN A 113 -1.35 4.00 19.15
C ASN A 113 -1.76 4.81 17.92
N GLY A 114 -2.82 5.59 18.03
CA GLY A 114 -3.38 6.36 16.93
C GLY A 114 -2.76 7.73 16.73
N PRO A 115 -3.27 8.43 15.70
CA PRO A 115 -4.44 8.03 14.93
C PRO A 115 -4.18 6.82 14.04
N LEU A 116 -5.22 6.03 13.78
CA LEU A 116 -5.17 4.89 12.88
C LEU A 116 -6.10 5.16 11.69
N ILE A 117 -5.67 4.80 10.49
CA ILE A 117 -6.53 4.87 9.30
C ILE A 117 -6.93 3.44 8.94
N HIS A 118 -8.23 3.15 9.07
CA HIS A 118 -8.79 1.86 8.65
C HIS A 118 -9.13 1.94 7.19
N VAL A 119 -8.64 0.99 6.40
CA VAL A 119 -8.78 1.01 4.95
C VAL A 119 -9.36 -0.29 4.41
N LEU A 120 -9.91 -0.21 3.20
CA LEU A 120 -10.47 -1.34 2.47
C LEU A 120 -9.77 -1.45 1.11
N GLY A 121 -9.73 -2.66 0.58
CA GLY A 121 -9.19 -2.88 -0.75
C GLY A 121 -7.67 -2.92 -0.82
N ALA A 122 -7.01 -3.01 0.32
CA ALA A 122 -5.56 -3.08 0.38
C ALA A 122 -5.09 -4.54 0.36
N ASP A 123 -4.26 -4.88 -0.59
CA ASP A 123 -3.69 -6.21 -0.76
C ASP A 123 -2.25 -6.29 -0.20
N LEU A 124 -1.92 -5.44 0.74
CA LEU A 124 -0.60 -5.38 1.34
C LEU A 124 -0.45 -6.41 2.46
N MET A 125 0.76 -6.91 2.63
CA MET A 125 1.07 -7.83 3.71
C MET A 125 1.19 -7.07 5.03
N ASN A 126 0.91 -7.77 6.13
CA ASN A 126 1.12 -7.23 7.46
C ASN A 126 2.59 -6.83 7.64
N GLY A 127 2.81 -5.65 8.19
CA GLY A 127 4.15 -5.13 8.43
C GLY A 127 4.78 -4.41 7.24
N THR A 128 4.07 -4.24 6.14
CA THR A 128 4.60 -3.51 4.98
C THR A 128 4.91 -2.07 5.35
N PRO A 129 6.14 -1.59 5.11
CA PRO A 129 6.50 -0.20 5.37
C PRO A 129 5.83 0.74 4.37
N ILE A 130 5.27 1.82 4.87
CA ILE A 130 4.65 2.87 4.06
C ILE A 130 5.50 4.13 4.20
N TYR A 131 5.95 4.65 3.05
CA TYR A 131 6.85 5.81 3.03
C TYR A 131 6.13 7.12 2.85
N ASP A 132 4.95 7.10 2.24
CA ASP A 132 4.17 8.31 2.05
C ASP A 132 2.71 7.96 1.80
N LEU A 133 1.83 8.91 2.13
CA LEU A 133 0.41 8.85 1.85
C LEU A 133 0.01 10.14 1.17
N SER A 134 -0.91 10.05 0.23
CA SER A 134 -1.48 11.23 -0.41
C SER A 134 -2.92 10.95 -0.79
N LEU A 135 -3.66 12.00 -1.03
CA LEU A 135 -5.06 11.88 -1.38
C LEU A 135 -5.22 11.66 -2.87
N ILE A 136 -6.27 10.92 -3.23
CA ILE A 136 -6.70 10.84 -4.62
C ILE A 136 -7.77 11.89 -4.80
N HIS A 137 -7.48 12.86 -5.65
CA HIS A 137 -8.47 13.84 -6.02
C HIS A 137 -9.29 13.28 -7.17
N ILE A 138 -10.47 12.79 -6.83
CA ILE A 138 -11.40 12.30 -7.84
C ILE A 138 -12.25 13.50 -8.26
N SER A 139 -12.18 13.84 -9.53
CA SER A 139 -12.99 14.93 -10.07
C SER A 139 -14.46 14.62 -9.87
N GLU A 140 -15.19 15.60 -9.38
CA GLU A 140 -16.63 15.48 -9.32
C GLU A 140 -17.21 15.32 -10.74
N PRO A 141 -18.19 14.42 -10.90
CA PRO A 141 -18.84 14.24 -12.20
C PRO A 141 -19.58 15.50 -12.64
#